data_a0e2bc21b203b20e3a18b15aa005eaaf
#
_entry.id   a0e2bc21b203b20e3a18b15aa005eaaf
#
_cell.length_a   1.000
_cell.length_b   1.000
_cell.length_c   1.000
_cell.angle_alpha   90.00
_cell.angle_beta   90.00
_cell.angle_gamma   90.00
#
_symmetry.space_group_name_H-M   'P 1'
#
loop_
_entity.id
_entity.type
_entity.pdbx_description
1 polymer ?
#
loop_
_entity_poly.entity_id
_entity_poly.type
_entity_poly.pdbx_seq_one_letter_code
_entity_poly.pdbx_strand_id
1 'polypeptide(L)'
;IQKMADTFTEGYRIGFELTGKDLSKKKTVNIRYCLGFERLVRAEIKSFEKLGLKPTIYRAAVNTINKRLNIKVGYYGANPNKQMDFDHRFDNALYMDGEFIERKTGALKLAYEKNKELAAVHGGPAVMEVFGEVPFEPQIKSEALTLDTKQQKLSVKYSNDAGSIVNEYIKGEERSFTIIAYPIPEIGGNFEEIFEGTVKINTLDYNKY
;
A
#
# COMPACT_ATOMS: atom_id res chain seq x y z
N ILE A 1 -10.80 4.57 -19.17
CA ILE A 1 -10.50 3.58 -18.14
C ILE A 1 -9.46 2.57 -18.65
N GLN A 2 -9.68 1.88 -19.78
CA GLN A 2 -8.71 0.90 -20.29
C GLN A 2 -7.33 1.52 -20.52
N LYS A 3 -7.27 2.69 -21.16
CA LYS A 3 -6.02 3.40 -21.40
C LYS A 3 -5.30 3.81 -20.09
N MET A 4 -6.04 4.17 -19.05
CA MET A 4 -5.47 4.42 -17.71
C MET A 4 -4.86 3.14 -17.14
N ALA A 5 -5.57 2.01 -17.22
CA ALA A 5 -5.06 0.73 -16.76
C ALA A 5 -3.81 0.29 -17.53
N ASP A 6 -3.79 0.50 -18.83
CA ASP A 6 -2.64 0.14 -19.68
C ASP A 6 -1.42 1.02 -19.34
N THR A 7 -1.60 2.33 -19.17
CA THR A 7 -0.52 3.24 -18.75
C THR A 7 0.03 2.87 -17.37
N PHE A 8 -0.84 2.55 -16.43
CA PHE A 8 -0.46 2.13 -15.08
C PHE A 8 0.33 0.82 -15.08
N THR A 9 -0.15 -0.16 -15.85
CA THR A 9 0.50 -1.48 -15.99
C THR A 9 1.82 -1.36 -16.74
N GLU A 10 1.88 -0.52 -17.76
CA GLU A 10 3.12 -0.25 -18.51
C GLU A 10 4.18 0.42 -17.62
N GLY A 11 3.78 1.38 -16.80
CA GLY A 11 4.68 1.97 -15.80
C GLY A 11 5.31 0.94 -14.87
N TYR A 12 4.52 -0.09 -14.49
CA TYR A 12 5.04 -1.20 -13.70
C TYR A 12 6.08 -2.04 -14.46
N ARG A 13 5.80 -2.36 -15.73
CA ARG A 13 6.70 -3.10 -16.61
C ARG A 13 8.00 -2.34 -16.87
N ILE A 14 7.90 -1.06 -17.20
CA ILE A 14 9.05 -0.17 -17.43
C ILE A 14 9.93 -0.10 -16.18
N GLY A 15 9.33 -0.10 -14.98
CA GLY A 15 10.07 -0.11 -13.72
C GLY A 15 10.98 -1.34 -13.56
N PHE A 16 10.62 -2.49 -14.10
CA PHE A 16 11.51 -3.65 -14.19
C PHE A 16 12.62 -3.43 -15.22
N GLU A 17 12.26 -3.00 -16.41
CA GLU A 17 13.19 -2.82 -17.53
C GLU A 17 14.29 -1.80 -17.22
N LEU A 18 13.91 -0.59 -16.78
CA LEU A 18 14.85 0.49 -16.47
C LEU A 18 15.79 0.16 -15.30
N THR A 19 15.39 -0.72 -14.40
CA THR A 19 16.22 -1.13 -13.27
C THR A 19 16.95 -2.47 -13.52
N GLY A 20 16.89 -3.01 -14.74
CA GLY A 20 17.55 -4.26 -15.10
C GLY A 20 17.01 -5.50 -14.38
N LYS A 21 15.76 -5.45 -13.95
CA LYS A 21 15.09 -6.55 -13.22
C LYS A 21 14.30 -7.42 -14.17
N ASP A 22 14.25 -8.70 -13.85
CA ASP A 22 13.60 -9.71 -14.69
C ASP A 22 12.14 -9.94 -14.26
N LEU A 23 11.21 -9.34 -14.98
CA LEU A 23 9.77 -9.51 -14.77
C LEU A 23 9.32 -10.96 -14.99
N SER A 24 9.97 -11.72 -15.87
CA SER A 24 9.56 -13.09 -16.21
C SER A 24 9.64 -14.06 -15.03
N LYS A 25 10.47 -13.75 -14.04
CA LYS A 25 10.59 -14.49 -12.77
C LYS A 25 9.45 -14.22 -11.79
N LYS A 26 8.62 -13.23 -12.05
CA LYS A 26 7.52 -12.84 -11.16
C LYS A 26 6.18 -13.39 -11.68
N LYS A 27 5.33 -13.77 -10.73
CA LYS A 27 4.02 -14.39 -11.01
C LYS A 27 2.86 -13.66 -10.37
N THR A 28 3.13 -12.79 -9.40
CA THR A 28 2.07 -12.07 -8.68
C THR A 28 2.38 -10.59 -8.56
N VAL A 29 1.33 -9.77 -8.56
CA VAL A 29 1.35 -8.34 -8.26
C VAL A 29 0.32 -8.04 -7.18
N ASN A 30 0.58 -7.09 -6.30
CA ASN A 30 -0.38 -6.67 -5.28
C ASN A 30 -1.01 -5.33 -5.66
N ILE A 31 -2.26 -5.35 -6.13
CA ILE A 31 -3.02 -4.14 -6.42
C ILE A 31 -3.62 -3.60 -5.12
N ARG A 32 -3.28 -2.37 -4.79
CA ARG A 32 -3.81 -1.62 -3.65
C ARG A 32 -4.58 -0.43 -4.15
N TYR A 33 -5.80 -0.23 -3.66
CA TYR A 33 -6.64 0.87 -4.13
C TYR A 33 -7.61 1.37 -3.06
N CYS A 34 -8.07 2.59 -3.22
CA CYS A 34 -9.14 3.19 -2.43
C CYS A 34 -10.51 2.91 -3.04
N LEU A 35 -11.58 3.05 -2.26
CA LEU A 35 -12.96 2.94 -2.76
C LEU A 35 -13.21 3.91 -3.92
N GLY A 36 -14.00 3.46 -4.90
CA GLY A 36 -14.36 4.24 -6.09
C GLY A 36 -13.57 3.85 -7.35
N PHE A 37 -12.46 3.11 -7.21
CA PHE A 37 -11.61 2.70 -8.34
C PHE A 37 -11.90 1.29 -8.88
N GLU A 38 -12.97 0.64 -8.47
CA GLU A 38 -13.28 -0.75 -8.82
C GLU A 38 -13.36 -1.01 -10.33
N ARG A 39 -13.83 -0.02 -11.11
CA ARG A 39 -13.88 -0.14 -12.58
C ARG A 39 -12.49 -0.12 -13.20
N LEU A 40 -11.58 0.69 -12.65
CA LEU A 40 -10.19 0.76 -13.08
C LEU A 40 -9.45 -0.52 -12.69
N VAL A 41 -9.60 -0.98 -11.45
CA VAL A 41 -9.02 -2.24 -10.97
C VAL A 41 -9.40 -3.44 -11.83
N ARG A 42 -10.66 -3.54 -12.28
CA ARG A 42 -11.09 -4.60 -13.20
C ARG A 42 -10.34 -4.58 -14.55
N ALA A 43 -10.02 -3.40 -15.05
CA ALA A 43 -9.23 -3.25 -16.26
C ALA A 43 -7.75 -3.60 -15.99
N GLU A 44 -7.19 -3.14 -14.85
CA GLU A 44 -5.81 -3.43 -14.45
C GLU A 44 -5.56 -4.92 -14.24
N ILE A 45 -6.51 -5.65 -13.61
CA ILE A 45 -6.42 -7.11 -13.47
C ILE A 45 -6.13 -7.74 -14.82
N LYS A 46 -6.93 -7.40 -15.85
CA LYS A 46 -6.76 -7.94 -17.21
C LYS A 46 -5.43 -7.51 -17.84
N SER A 47 -4.98 -6.29 -17.57
CA SER A 47 -3.71 -5.80 -18.13
C SER A 47 -2.51 -6.46 -17.45
N PHE A 48 -2.54 -6.69 -16.12
CA PHE A 48 -1.51 -7.46 -15.43
C PHE A 48 -1.50 -8.95 -15.81
N GLU A 49 -2.66 -9.55 -16.03
CA GLU A 49 -2.75 -10.95 -16.55
C GLU A 49 -2.08 -11.10 -17.91
N LYS A 50 -2.18 -10.10 -18.79
CA LYS A 50 -1.45 -10.09 -20.08
C LYS A 50 0.08 -10.05 -19.89
N LEU A 51 0.57 -9.48 -18.80
CA LEU A 51 1.99 -9.53 -18.42
C LEU A 51 2.39 -10.86 -17.74
N GLY A 52 1.48 -11.82 -17.62
CA GLY A 52 1.73 -13.08 -16.94
C GLY A 52 1.67 -12.99 -15.40
N LEU A 53 1.16 -11.90 -14.86
CA LEU A 53 1.04 -11.67 -13.42
C LEU A 53 -0.37 -11.95 -12.93
N LYS A 54 -0.49 -12.70 -11.83
CA LYS A 54 -1.75 -12.92 -11.14
C LYS A 54 -1.93 -11.87 -10.05
N PRO A 55 -2.93 -10.97 -10.17
CA PRO A 55 -3.16 -9.95 -9.17
C PRO A 55 -3.69 -10.51 -7.85
N THR A 56 -3.17 -9.99 -6.74
CA THR A 56 -3.76 -10.07 -5.42
C THR A 56 -4.32 -8.70 -5.08
N ILE A 57 -5.56 -8.64 -4.58
CA ILE A 57 -6.28 -7.38 -4.39
C ILE A 57 -6.28 -6.99 -2.92
N TYR A 58 -5.90 -5.75 -2.69
CA TYR A 58 -5.98 -5.10 -1.39
C TYR A 58 -6.73 -3.78 -1.53
N ARG A 59 -7.77 -3.58 -0.74
CA ARG A 59 -8.59 -2.38 -0.76
C ARG A 59 -8.57 -1.68 0.58
N ALA A 60 -8.23 -0.38 0.57
CA ALA A 60 -8.47 0.52 1.69
C ALA A 60 -9.82 1.22 1.49
N ALA A 61 -10.69 1.17 2.49
CA ALA A 61 -12.00 1.79 2.40
C ALA A 61 -11.94 3.32 2.50
N VAL A 62 -10.98 3.84 3.27
CA VAL A 62 -10.63 5.27 3.36
C VAL A 62 -9.13 5.39 3.59
N ASN A 63 -8.57 6.55 3.26
CA ASN A 63 -7.26 6.93 3.78
C ASN A 63 -7.38 7.17 5.28
N THR A 64 -6.71 6.37 6.07
CA THR A 64 -6.64 6.56 7.52
C THR A 64 -5.40 7.38 7.86
N ILE A 65 -5.49 8.20 8.90
CA ILE A 65 -4.35 8.93 9.47
C ILE A 65 -3.23 7.96 9.85
N ASN A 66 -3.61 6.74 10.21
CA ASN A 66 -2.74 5.66 10.59
C ASN A 66 -2.47 4.69 9.43
N LYS A 67 -1.73 5.12 8.43
CA LYS A 67 -1.22 4.24 7.35
C LYS A 67 -0.40 3.05 7.87
N ARG A 68 -0.02 3.07 9.14
CA ARG A 68 0.76 2.01 9.82
C ARG A 68 -0.07 1.03 10.64
N LEU A 69 -1.37 1.28 10.80
CA LEU A 69 -2.24 0.32 11.46
C LEU A 69 -2.33 -0.94 10.61
N ASN A 70 -1.99 -2.04 11.22
CA ASN A 70 -1.95 -3.40 10.72
C ASN A 70 -2.77 -3.60 9.46
N ILE A 71 -2.11 -3.52 8.32
CA ILE A 71 -2.69 -3.79 7.02
C ILE A 71 -3.22 -5.23 7.06
N LYS A 72 -4.53 -5.36 7.03
CA LYS A 72 -5.18 -6.67 6.89
C LYS A 72 -5.35 -6.94 5.41
N VAL A 73 -4.94 -8.11 4.97
CA VAL A 73 -5.24 -8.59 3.62
C VAL A 73 -6.75 -8.86 3.54
N GLY A 74 -7.41 -8.33 2.51
CA GLY A 74 -8.85 -8.47 2.30
C GLY A 74 -9.62 -7.17 2.53
N TYR A 75 -10.89 -7.29 2.89
CA TYR A 75 -11.74 -6.14 3.18
C TYR A 75 -11.28 -5.42 4.45
N TYR A 76 -10.98 -4.16 4.32
CA TYR A 76 -10.66 -3.27 5.43
C TYR A 76 -11.82 -2.28 5.61
N GLY A 77 -12.49 -2.32 6.77
CA GLY A 77 -13.59 -1.43 7.08
C GLY A 77 -13.15 0.03 7.16
N ALA A 78 -13.97 0.92 6.63
CA ALA A 78 -13.78 2.35 6.78
C ALA A 78 -14.05 2.77 8.22
N ASN A 79 -13.17 3.58 8.77
CA ASN A 79 -13.50 4.41 9.92
C ASN A 79 -13.59 5.86 9.44
N PRO A 80 -14.80 6.42 9.29
CA PRO A 80 -14.97 7.81 8.86
C PRO A 80 -14.59 8.81 9.96
N ASN A 81 -14.45 8.37 11.19
CA ASN A 81 -14.09 9.21 12.32
C ASN A 81 -12.56 9.28 12.47
N LYS A 82 -11.95 10.30 11.88
CA LYS A 82 -10.50 10.55 11.95
C LYS A 82 -10.02 10.78 13.38
N GLN A 83 -10.84 11.37 14.24
CA GLN A 83 -10.50 11.58 15.67
C GLN A 83 -10.41 10.24 16.39
N MET A 84 -11.33 9.31 16.15
CA MET A 84 -11.27 7.97 16.74
C MET A 84 -10.00 7.22 16.30
N ASP A 85 -9.65 7.28 15.02
CA ASP A 85 -8.41 6.68 14.53
C ASP A 85 -7.18 7.28 15.21
N PHE A 86 -7.20 8.60 15.46
CA PHE A 86 -6.12 9.29 16.14
C PHE A 86 -6.05 8.90 17.63
N ASP A 87 -7.17 8.86 18.33
CA ASP A 87 -7.24 8.51 19.75
C ASP A 87 -6.71 7.09 19.99
N HIS A 88 -7.04 6.16 19.11
CA HIS A 88 -6.71 4.72 19.23
C HIS A 88 -5.42 4.32 18.52
N ARG A 89 -4.61 5.26 18.04
CA ARG A 89 -3.39 4.96 17.27
C ARG A 89 -2.32 4.18 18.04
N PHE A 90 -2.38 4.20 19.38
CA PHE A 90 -1.44 3.54 20.27
C PHE A 90 -2.10 2.57 21.26
N ASP A 91 -3.26 2.01 20.92
CA ASP A 91 -3.94 1.03 21.78
C ASP A 91 -3.07 -0.19 22.11
N ASN A 92 -2.12 -0.50 21.26
CA ASN A 92 -1.13 -1.53 21.53
C ASN A 92 -0.21 -1.23 22.72
N ALA A 93 -0.20 0.00 23.25
CA ALA A 93 0.48 0.34 24.49
C ALA A 93 0.01 -0.51 25.69
N LEU A 94 -1.26 -0.99 25.65
CA LEU A 94 -1.82 -1.86 26.67
C LEU A 94 -1.07 -3.18 26.86
N TYR A 95 -0.43 -3.70 25.78
CA TYR A 95 0.17 -5.04 25.79
C TYR A 95 1.53 -5.12 25.10
N MET A 96 2.08 -4.00 24.61
CA MET A 96 3.36 -3.99 23.91
C MET A 96 4.52 -4.11 24.92
N ASP A 97 5.12 -5.28 24.95
CA ASP A 97 6.36 -5.58 25.67
C ASP A 97 7.36 -6.32 24.76
N GLY A 98 8.51 -6.70 25.31
CA GLY A 98 9.56 -7.40 24.58
C GLY A 98 9.10 -8.76 24.06
N GLU A 99 8.39 -9.52 24.89
CA GLU A 99 7.90 -10.86 24.51
C GLU A 99 6.85 -10.79 23.40
N PHE A 100 5.96 -9.80 23.46
CA PHE A 100 4.99 -9.57 22.37
C PHE A 100 5.70 -9.31 21.05
N ILE A 101 6.73 -8.44 21.05
CA ILE A 101 7.50 -8.11 19.84
C ILE A 101 8.26 -9.33 19.32
N GLU A 102 8.86 -10.12 20.19
CA GLU A 102 9.55 -11.37 19.81
C GLU A 102 8.59 -12.38 19.17
N ARG A 103 7.42 -12.61 19.81
CA ARG A 103 6.39 -13.49 19.24
C ARG A 103 5.88 -13.00 17.89
N LYS A 104 5.64 -11.70 17.77
CA LYS A 104 5.16 -11.08 16.54
C LYS A 104 6.19 -11.20 15.41
N THR A 105 7.46 -10.95 15.70
CA THR A 105 8.57 -11.07 14.76
C THR A 105 8.78 -12.55 14.35
N GLY A 106 8.76 -13.45 15.32
CA GLY A 106 8.86 -14.90 15.08
C GLY A 106 7.73 -15.44 14.22
N ALA A 107 6.49 -15.01 14.48
CA ALA A 107 5.33 -15.37 13.66
C ALA A 107 5.45 -14.87 12.21
N LEU A 108 5.92 -13.62 12.03
CA LEU A 108 6.17 -13.07 10.71
C LEU A 108 7.23 -13.87 9.95
N LYS A 109 8.37 -14.16 10.58
CA LYS A 109 9.44 -14.95 9.98
C LYS A 109 8.96 -16.36 9.59
N LEU A 110 8.23 -17.04 10.49
CA LEU A 110 7.66 -18.34 10.21
C LEU A 110 6.67 -18.31 9.03
N ALA A 111 5.83 -17.27 8.94
CA ALA A 111 4.90 -17.11 7.84
C ALA A 111 5.63 -16.97 6.49
N TYR A 112 6.69 -16.17 6.44
CA TYR A 112 7.50 -16.02 5.24
C TYR A 112 8.25 -17.31 4.88
N GLU A 113 8.86 -17.98 5.86
CA GLU A 113 9.56 -19.25 5.62
C GLU A 113 8.63 -20.33 5.04
N LYS A 114 7.41 -20.43 5.57
CA LYS A 114 6.39 -21.36 5.05
C LYS A 114 5.90 -21.03 3.64
N ASN A 115 6.03 -19.75 3.23
CA ASN A 115 5.53 -19.26 1.95
C ASN A 115 6.64 -18.65 1.09
N LYS A 116 7.89 -19.06 1.29
CA LYS A 116 9.05 -18.45 0.62
C LYS A 116 8.99 -18.51 -0.91
N GLU A 117 8.44 -19.57 -1.46
CA GLU A 117 8.27 -19.72 -2.91
C GLU A 117 7.27 -18.70 -3.47
N LEU A 118 6.16 -18.44 -2.76
CA LEU A 118 5.19 -17.42 -3.12
C LEU A 118 5.76 -16.01 -2.96
N ALA A 119 6.55 -15.79 -1.90
CA ALA A 119 7.23 -14.52 -1.67
C ALA A 119 8.25 -14.22 -2.77
N ALA A 120 9.05 -15.20 -3.18
CA ALA A 120 10.06 -15.03 -4.23
C ALA A 120 9.49 -14.64 -5.59
N VAL A 121 8.29 -15.10 -5.94
CA VAL A 121 7.63 -14.78 -7.21
C VAL A 121 6.76 -13.51 -7.15
N HIS A 122 6.77 -12.79 -6.02
CA HIS A 122 6.03 -11.54 -5.88
C HIS A 122 6.76 -10.38 -6.57
N GLY A 123 6.09 -9.74 -7.55
CA GLY A 123 6.68 -8.67 -8.36
C GLY A 123 6.62 -7.28 -7.71
N GLY A 124 5.89 -7.13 -6.62
CA GLY A 124 5.75 -5.87 -5.90
C GLY A 124 4.35 -5.24 -5.98
N PRO A 125 4.16 -4.07 -5.39
CA PRO A 125 2.85 -3.41 -5.34
C PRO A 125 2.56 -2.55 -6.57
N ALA A 126 1.27 -2.47 -6.91
CA ALA A 126 0.69 -1.52 -7.82
C ALA A 126 -0.38 -0.74 -7.05
N VAL A 127 -0.17 0.56 -6.82
CA VAL A 127 -0.90 1.33 -5.82
C VAL A 127 -1.64 2.48 -6.45
N MET A 128 -2.95 2.57 -6.20
CA MET A 128 -3.76 3.75 -6.46
C MET A 128 -4.10 4.42 -5.13
N GLU A 129 -3.62 5.63 -4.98
CA GLU A 129 -3.89 6.48 -3.83
C GLU A 129 -4.86 7.59 -4.22
N VAL A 130 -5.36 8.30 -3.23
CA VAL A 130 -6.11 9.55 -3.40
C VAL A 130 -5.41 10.69 -2.66
N PHE A 131 -5.69 11.92 -3.08
CA PHE A 131 -5.18 13.12 -2.44
C PHE A 131 -6.25 14.22 -2.44
N GLY A 132 -6.04 15.24 -1.61
CA GLY A 132 -6.94 16.38 -1.49
C GLY A 132 -7.94 16.25 -0.35
N GLU A 133 -7.66 15.42 0.65
CA GLU A 133 -8.50 15.29 1.84
C GLU A 133 -8.57 16.61 2.61
N VAL A 134 -9.72 16.85 3.22
CA VAL A 134 -9.91 17.99 4.13
C VAL A 134 -8.88 17.89 5.26
N PRO A 135 -8.13 18.97 5.53
CA PRO A 135 -7.22 19.03 6.67
C PRO A 135 -7.92 18.60 7.96
N PHE A 136 -7.25 17.80 8.75
CA PHE A 136 -7.75 17.33 10.03
C PHE A 136 -6.76 17.68 11.14
N GLU A 137 -7.21 18.45 12.11
CA GLU A 137 -6.47 18.78 13.31
C GLU A 137 -6.98 17.91 14.46
N PRO A 138 -6.20 16.91 14.91
CA PRO A 138 -6.63 16.04 15.98
C PRO A 138 -6.61 16.76 17.32
N GLN A 139 -7.62 16.51 18.13
CA GLN A 139 -7.62 16.90 19.54
C GLN A 139 -6.84 15.87 20.35
N ILE A 140 -5.89 16.35 21.16
CA ILE A 140 -5.16 15.48 22.10
C ILE A 140 -6.03 15.27 23.34
N LYS A 141 -6.36 14.00 23.62
CA LYS A 141 -7.13 13.60 24.79
C LYS A 141 -6.22 12.94 25.82
N SER A 142 -6.42 13.27 27.08
CA SER A 142 -5.67 12.68 28.20
C SER A 142 -5.88 11.18 28.35
N GLU A 143 -7.05 10.70 27.92
CA GLU A 143 -7.46 9.29 27.98
C GLU A 143 -6.87 8.45 26.84
N ALA A 144 -6.37 9.09 25.79
CA ALA A 144 -5.76 8.38 24.67
C ALA A 144 -4.42 7.76 25.09
N LEU A 145 -4.25 6.48 24.77
CA LEU A 145 -3.01 5.78 25.08
C LEU A 145 -1.83 6.34 24.30
N THR A 146 -0.68 6.35 24.94
CA THR A 146 0.59 6.74 24.33
C THR A 146 1.64 5.67 24.61
N LEU A 147 2.61 5.54 23.70
CA LEU A 147 3.74 4.66 23.94
C LEU A 147 4.75 5.33 24.88
N ASP A 148 5.17 4.63 25.91
CA ASP A 148 6.31 5.06 26.70
C ASP A 148 7.63 4.94 25.90
N THR A 149 8.73 5.42 26.47
CA THR A 149 10.04 5.41 25.79
C THR A 149 10.52 3.99 25.44
N LYS A 150 10.23 3.00 26.28
CA LYS A 150 10.58 1.60 26.05
C LYS A 150 9.76 1.03 24.91
N GLN A 151 8.46 1.29 24.91
CA GLN A 151 7.53 0.84 23.86
C GLN A 151 7.82 1.50 22.51
N GLN A 152 8.21 2.78 22.50
CA GLN A 152 8.66 3.47 21.28
C GLN A 152 9.90 2.75 20.68
N LYS A 153 10.89 2.42 21.50
CA LYS A 153 12.06 1.66 21.06
C LYS A 153 11.68 0.27 20.53
N LEU A 154 10.77 -0.43 21.20
CA LEU A 154 10.25 -1.72 20.75
C LEU A 154 9.50 -1.60 19.40
N SER A 155 8.72 -0.55 19.23
CA SER A 155 8.02 -0.29 17.95
C SER A 155 9.00 -0.06 16.80
N VAL A 156 10.06 0.73 17.02
CA VAL A 156 11.12 0.95 16.04
C VAL A 156 11.87 -0.35 15.74
N LYS A 157 12.25 -1.10 16.79
CA LYS A 157 12.90 -2.40 16.63
C LYS A 157 12.05 -3.33 15.76
N TYR A 158 10.78 -3.49 16.09
CA TYR A 158 9.86 -4.33 15.30
C TYR A 158 9.78 -3.89 13.84
N SER A 159 9.69 -2.58 13.60
CA SER A 159 9.62 -2.05 12.22
C SER A 159 10.88 -2.40 11.41
N ASN A 160 12.05 -2.30 12.02
CA ASN A 160 13.33 -2.65 11.40
C ASN A 160 13.44 -4.16 11.15
N ASP A 161 13.15 -4.97 12.17
CA ASP A 161 13.20 -6.43 12.07
C ASP A 161 12.21 -6.95 11.01
N ALA A 162 10.97 -6.42 11.01
CA ALA A 162 9.96 -6.78 10.03
C ALA A 162 10.37 -6.38 8.60
N GLY A 163 10.95 -5.18 8.43
CA GLY A 163 11.49 -4.74 7.15
C GLY A 163 12.61 -5.64 6.64
N SER A 164 13.53 -6.04 7.53
CA SER A 164 14.62 -6.96 7.21
C SER A 164 14.10 -8.34 6.80
N ILE A 165 13.15 -8.89 7.56
CA ILE A 165 12.51 -10.18 7.23
C ILE A 165 11.81 -10.09 5.86
N VAL A 166 11.02 -9.03 5.61
CA VAL A 166 10.35 -8.87 4.31
C VAL A 166 11.37 -8.84 3.17
N ASN A 167 12.47 -8.10 3.32
CA ASN A 167 13.49 -7.97 2.29
C ASN A 167 14.31 -9.25 2.08
N GLU A 168 14.39 -10.13 3.07
CA GLU A 168 15.03 -11.46 2.92
C GLU A 168 14.26 -12.34 1.91
N TYR A 169 12.93 -12.30 1.94
CA TYR A 169 12.06 -13.16 1.12
C TYR A 169 11.52 -12.47 -0.13
N ILE A 170 11.29 -11.16 -0.07
CA ILE A 170 10.83 -10.35 -1.20
C ILE A 170 11.91 -9.28 -1.46
N LYS A 171 12.95 -9.68 -2.15
CA LYS A 171 14.14 -8.85 -2.38
C LYS A 171 13.80 -7.57 -3.15
N GLY A 172 14.25 -6.44 -2.63
CA GLY A 172 14.00 -5.13 -3.23
C GLY A 172 14.56 -4.99 -4.63
N GLU A 173 15.73 -5.58 -4.88
CA GLU A 173 16.40 -5.62 -6.17
C GLU A 173 15.71 -6.48 -7.22
N GLU A 174 14.75 -7.33 -6.83
CA GLU A 174 14.03 -8.22 -7.74
C GLU A 174 12.58 -7.79 -7.99
N ARG A 175 12.12 -6.70 -7.40
CA ARG A 175 10.75 -6.21 -7.51
C ARG A 175 10.68 -4.79 -8.03
N SER A 176 9.53 -4.43 -8.57
CA SER A 176 9.22 -3.07 -8.98
C SER A 176 7.95 -2.58 -8.25
N PHE A 177 7.53 -1.39 -8.56
CA PHE A 177 6.27 -0.83 -8.11
C PHE A 177 5.76 0.19 -9.11
N THR A 178 4.47 0.45 -9.05
CA THR A 178 3.87 1.62 -9.69
C THR A 178 2.91 2.27 -8.70
N ILE A 179 2.90 3.58 -8.65
CA ILE A 179 2.02 4.34 -7.76
C ILE A 179 1.42 5.48 -8.56
N ILE A 180 0.11 5.64 -8.43
CA ILE A 180 -0.62 6.77 -8.96
C ILE A 180 -1.55 7.31 -7.89
N ALA A 181 -1.80 8.61 -7.89
CA ALA A 181 -2.77 9.25 -7.02
C ALA A 181 -3.76 10.07 -7.84
N TYR A 182 -5.03 10.00 -7.44
CA TYR A 182 -6.12 10.78 -8.01
C TYR A 182 -6.67 11.77 -6.98
N PRO A 183 -7.07 12.97 -7.40
CA PRO A 183 -7.73 13.89 -6.49
C PRO A 183 -9.12 13.37 -6.11
N ILE A 184 -9.59 13.77 -4.94
CA ILE A 184 -10.97 13.56 -4.49
C ILE A 184 -11.70 14.89 -4.41
N PRO A 185 -13.06 14.89 -4.43
CA PRO A 185 -13.85 16.15 -4.46
C PRO A 185 -13.54 17.10 -3.31
N GLU A 186 -13.08 16.60 -2.19
CA GLU A 186 -12.70 17.36 -0.99
C GLU A 186 -11.52 18.32 -1.23
N ILE A 187 -10.79 18.19 -2.34
CA ILE A 187 -9.74 19.15 -2.73
C ILE A 187 -10.29 20.56 -2.99
N GLY A 188 -11.62 20.66 -3.26
CA GLY A 188 -12.32 21.93 -3.41
C GLY A 188 -12.73 22.26 -4.84
N GLY A 189 -12.98 23.56 -5.11
CA GLY A 189 -13.58 24.02 -6.36
C GLY A 189 -12.82 23.70 -7.65
N ASN A 190 -11.53 23.38 -7.56
CA ASN A 190 -10.70 23.03 -8.72
C ASN A 190 -10.65 21.50 -8.96
N PHE A 191 -11.51 20.72 -8.30
CA PHE A 191 -11.49 19.26 -8.40
C PHE A 191 -11.56 18.77 -9.85
N GLU A 192 -12.51 19.26 -10.63
CA GLU A 192 -12.71 18.80 -12.02
C GLU A 192 -11.47 19.04 -12.89
N GLU A 193 -10.90 20.24 -12.82
CA GLU A 193 -9.69 20.60 -13.57
C GLU A 193 -8.50 19.70 -13.20
N ILE A 194 -8.28 19.50 -11.89
CA ILE A 194 -7.18 18.67 -11.38
C ILE A 194 -7.40 17.20 -11.76
N PHE A 195 -8.64 16.71 -11.65
CA PHE A 195 -8.99 15.35 -12.02
C PHE A 195 -8.79 15.09 -13.52
N GLU A 196 -9.28 16.00 -14.38
CA GLU A 196 -9.08 15.91 -15.82
C GLU A 196 -7.60 15.96 -16.20
N GLY A 197 -6.82 16.84 -15.59
CA GLY A 197 -5.37 16.91 -15.76
C GLY A 197 -4.69 15.61 -15.37
N THR A 198 -5.08 15.02 -14.24
CA THR A 198 -4.56 13.73 -13.76
C THR A 198 -4.91 12.61 -14.73
N VAL A 199 -6.16 12.54 -15.19
CA VAL A 199 -6.58 11.54 -16.20
C VAL A 199 -5.81 11.70 -17.51
N LYS A 200 -5.60 12.95 -17.96
CA LYS A 200 -4.84 13.25 -19.18
C LYS A 200 -3.39 12.74 -19.10
N ILE A 201 -2.71 12.97 -17.97
CA ILE A 201 -1.36 12.46 -17.72
C ILE A 201 -1.36 10.93 -17.73
N ASN A 202 -2.36 10.30 -17.11
CA ASN A 202 -2.47 8.84 -17.01
C ASN A 202 -3.05 8.16 -18.26
N THR A 203 -3.27 8.89 -19.33
CA THR A 203 -3.69 8.38 -20.62
C THR A 203 -2.76 8.81 -21.74
N LEU A 204 -1.54 9.22 -21.42
CA LEU A 204 -0.50 9.52 -22.40
C LEU A 204 -0.20 8.32 -23.30
N ASP A 205 0.25 8.60 -24.49
CA ASP A 205 0.75 7.59 -25.40
C ASP A 205 2.23 7.34 -25.07
N TYR A 206 2.47 6.38 -24.20
CA TYR A 206 3.81 6.03 -23.74
C TYR A 206 4.74 5.49 -24.85
N ASN A 207 4.20 5.11 -26.00
CA ASN A 207 5.03 4.73 -27.16
C ASN A 207 5.71 5.93 -27.81
N LYS A 208 5.33 7.15 -27.43
CA LYS A 208 5.92 8.40 -27.91
C LYS A 208 7.01 8.96 -26.98
N TYR A 209 7.22 8.35 -25.84
CA TYR A 209 8.20 8.73 -24.83
C TYR A 209 9.22 7.60 -24.62
#